data_91afc6f8fe0f2b6d11d04d5450b5866f
#
_entry.id   91afc6f8fe0f2b6d11d04d5450b5866f
#
_cell.length_a   1.000
_cell.length_b   1.000
_cell.length_c   1.000
_cell.angle_alpha   90.00
_cell.angle_beta   90.00
_cell.angle_gamma   90.00
#
_symmetry.space_group_name_H-M   'P 1'
#
loop_
_entity.id
_entity.type
_entity.pdbx_description
1 polymer ?
#
loop_
_entity_poly.entity_id
_entity_poly.type
_entity_poly.pdbx_seq_one_letter_code
_entity_poly.pdbx_strand_id
1 'polypeptide(L)'
;LGLKIKKGTIQDATFITADPGHAPADTPRGDQARTRRSKEGTWTKKNSKSYFGFKVHSKEDCDYGLIWELQTSTASLHDSQVDLSKEGEVVYRDKGYFGVKPLAFDATMKRNVRNHPIGIWDILRNKRISRKRSPGERPYAVIKTVFKSAHTMVTTIARVHAKMIFAAMSFNICCIRTFKHLKVI
;
A
#
# COMPACT_ATOMS: atom_id res chain seq x y z
N LEU A 1 -9.61 -23.09 -4.08
CA LEU A 1 -8.89 -23.01 -5.36
C LEU A 1 -7.46 -23.57 -5.28
N GLY A 2 -6.94 -23.88 -4.07
CA GLY A 2 -5.59 -24.45 -3.88
C GLY A 2 -4.43 -23.54 -4.28
N LEU A 3 -4.66 -22.23 -4.45
CA LEU A 3 -3.63 -21.27 -4.80
C LEU A 3 -2.61 -21.14 -3.66
N LYS A 4 -1.33 -21.16 -4.00
CA LYS A 4 -0.21 -20.99 -3.05
C LYS A 4 0.78 -19.97 -3.59
N ILE A 5 1.36 -19.15 -2.71
CA ILE A 5 2.46 -18.25 -3.03
C ILE A 5 3.72 -19.09 -3.32
N LYS A 6 4.28 -18.99 -4.51
CA LYS A 6 5.46 -19.75 -4.94
C LYS A 6 6.67 -18.86 -5.26
N LYS A 7 6.44 -17.71 -5.90
CA LYS A 7 7.50 -16.81 -6.40
C LYS A 7 7.79 -15.63 -5.48
N GLY A 8 7.20 -15.63 -4.28
CA GLY A 8 7.33 -14.55 -3.32
C GLY A 8 6.19 -13.54 -3.38
N THR A 9 6.32 -12.51 -2.57
CA THR A 9 5.30 -11.48 -2.38
C THR A 9 5.85 -10.09 -2.70
N ILE A 10 4.96 -9.19 -3.08
CA ILE A 10 5.23 -7.76 -3.25
C ILE A 10 4.59 -7.06 -2.07
N GLN A 11 5.35 -6.25 -1.35
CA GLN A 11 4.81 -5.33 -0.35
C GLN A 11 4.95 -3.90 -0.85
N ASP A 12 3.84 -3.19 -0.84
CA ASP A 12 3.78 -1.78 -1.23
C ASP A 12 2.74 -1.01 -0.41
N ALA A 13 2.76 0.31 -0.51
CA ALA A 13 1.81 1.18 0.17
C ALA A 13 1.25 2.23 -0.78
N THR A 14 -0.02 2.56 -0.55
CA THR A 14 -0.66 3.63 -1.31
C THR A 14 -1.41 4.59 -0.39
N PHE A 15 -1.49 5.84 -0.82
CA PHE A 15 -2.18 6.89 -0.10
C PHE A 15 -3.65 6.99 -0.51
N ILE A 16 -4.53 7.14 0.47
CA ILE A 16 -5.96 7.38 0.31
C ILE A 16 -6.28 8.74 0.92
N THR A 17 -6.79 9.65 0.10
CA THR A 17 -7.16 10.99 0.57
C THR A 17 -8.42 10.94 1.43
N ALA A 18 -8.50 11.84 2.41
CA ALA A 18 -9.69 12.06 3.22
C ALA A 18 -9.98 13.56 3.31
N ASP A 19 -11.17 13.90 3.75
CA ASP A 19 -11.54 15.29 3.98
C ASP A 19 -10.79 15.84 5.22
N PRO A 20 -9.96 16.88 5.09
CA PRO A 20 -9.31 17.51 6.23
C PRO A 20 -10.28 18.29 7.11
N GLY A 21 -11.52 18.52 6.65
CA GLY A 21 -12.53 19.32 7.32
C GLY A 21 -12.11 20.80 7.43
N HIS A 22 -12.75 21.66 6.69
CA HIS A 22 -12.65 23.11 6.92
C HIS A 22 -13.78 23.53 7.83
N ALA A 23 -13.47 23.81 9.11
CA ALA A 23 -14.44 24.48 9.96
C ALA A 23 -14.58 25.94 9.52
N PRO A 24 -15.79 26.49 9.36
CA PRO A 24 -15.99 27.92 9.25
C PRO A 24 -15.33 28.66 10.41
N ALA A 25 -14.93 29.91 10.20
CA ALA A 25 -14.17 30.70 11.19
C ALA A 25 -14.84 30.74 12.57
N ASP A 26 -16.18 30.70 12.59
CA ASP A 26 -17.02 30.81 13.79
C ASP A 26 -17.36 29.47 14.45
N THR A 27 -16.80 28.37 13.97
CA THR A 27 -17.11 27.05 14.53
C THR A 27 -16.13 26.69 15.66
N PRO A 28 -16.62 26.15 16.81
CA PRO A 28 -15.75 25.70 17.89
C PRO A 28 -14.67 24.73 17.38
N ARG A 29 -13.43 24.94 17.81
CA ARG A 29 -12.28 24.08 17.51
C ARG A 29 -12.08 23.06 18.64
N GLY A 30 -11.42 21.94 18.33
CA GLY A 30 -11.13 20.87 19.29
C GLY A 30 -12.23 19.81 19.36
N ASP A 31 -12.40 19.18 20.53
CA ASP A 31 -13.29 18.03 20.70
C ASP A 31 -14.78 18.35 20.51
N GLN A 32 -15.16 19.63 20.65
CA GLN A 32 -16.53 20.10 20.42
C GLN A 32 -16.82 20.41 18.94
N ALA A 33 -15.83 20.35 18.07
CA ALA A 33 -16.01 20.62 16.65
C ALA A 33 -16.86 19.53 16.00
N ARG A 34 -18.08 19.89 15.55
CA ARG A 34 -18.96 19.03 14.74
C ARG A 34 -18.51 19.04 13.27
N THR A 35 -17.26 18.72 13.00
CA THR A 35 -16.75 18.66 11.63
C THR A 35 -16.81 17.22 11.12
N ARG A 36 -16.98 17.05 9.80
CA ARG A 36 -16.84 15.74 9.14
C ARG A 36 -15.38 15.30 9.00
N ARG A 37 -14.45 16.05 9.58
CA ARG A 37 -13.03 15.74 9.57
C ARG A 37 -12.76 14.37 10.16
N SER A 38 -11.94 13.60 9.51
CA SER A 38 -11.41 12.38 10.10
C SER A 38 -10.47 12.72 11.27
N LYS A 39 -10.82 12.27 12.48
CA LYS A 39 -10.00 12.47 13.68
C LYS A 39 -8.68 11.67 13.62
N GLU A 40 -8.67 10.56 12.91
CA GLU A 40 -7.52 9.64 12.81
C GLU A 40 -6.73 9.81 11.52
N GLY A 41 -7.20 10.63 10.58
CA GLY A 41 -6.43 11.02 9.41
C GLY A 41 -5.28 11.95 9.78
N THR A 42 -4.16 11.83 9.08
CA THR A 42 -2.98 12.68 9.29
C THR A 42 -2.48 13.28 8.00
N TRP A 43 -1.64 14.32 8.14
CA TRP A 43 -0.99 14.96 7.01
C TRP A 43 0.28 14.19 6.61
N THR A 44 0.50 14.07 5.32
CA THR A 44 1.76 13.62 4.74
C THR A 44 2.16 14.54 3.58
N LYS A 45 3.46 14.61 3.30
CA LYS A 45 4.00 15.42 2.22
C LYS A 45 4.60 14.53 1.14
N LYS A 46 4.19 14.74 -0.11
CA LYS A 46 4.75 14.04 -1.28
C LYS A 46 4.97 15.05 -2.41
N ASN A 47 6.20 15.09 -2.95
CA ASN A 47 6.55 16.00 -4.05
C ASN A 47 6.13 17.44 -3.77
N SER A 48 6.49 17.98 -2.59
CA SER A 48 6.18 19.35 -2.11
C SER A 48 4.69 19.65 -1.89
N LYS A 49 3.77 18.70 -2.14
CA LYS A 49 2.33 18.85 -1.87
C LYS A 49 1.96 18.11 -0.58
N SER A 50 1.12 18.75 0.23
CA SER A 50 0.58 18.16 1.46
C SER A 50 -0.75 17.47 1.17
N TYR A 51 -0.94 16.28 1.72
CA TYR A 51 -2.15 15.48 1.58
C TYR A 51 -2.62 15.04 2.98
N PHE A 52 -3.93 15.05 3.18
CA PHE A 52 -4.56 14.56 4.39
C PHE A 52 -5.25 13.22 4.12
N GLY A 53 -5.08 12.24 4.99
CA GLY A 53 -5.76 10.95 4.85
C GLY A 53 -5.05 9.79 5.55
N PHE A 54 -5.02 8.66 4.87
CA PHE A 54 -4.57 7.36 5.36
C PHE A 54 -3.61 6.71 4.37
N LYS A 55 -2.87 5.72 4.84
CA LYS A 55 -2.12 4.79 3.99
C LYS A 55 -2.71 3.40 4.06
N VAL A 56 -2.68 2.72 2.93
CA VAL A 56 -3.04 1.31 2.81
C VAL A 56 -1.82 0.56 2.33
N HIS A 57 -1.40 -0.40 3.12
CA HIS A 57 -0.29 -1.31 2.84
C HIS A 57 -0.88 -2.62 2.36
N SER A 58 -0.38 -3.18 1.28
CA SER A 58 -0.79 -4.48 0.77
C SER A 58 0.37 -5.45 0.66
N LYS A 59 0.05 -6.72 0.79
CA LYS A 59 0.87 -7.84 0.38
C LYS A 59 0.18 -8.57 -0.76
N GLU A 60 0.87 -8.69 -1.89
CA GLU A 60 0.38 -9.32 -3.10
C GLU A 60 1.30 -10.46 -3.49
N ASP A 61 0.76 -11.53 -4.06
CA ASP A 61 1.60 -12.59 -4.59
C ASP A 61 2.15 -12.25 -5.99
N CYS A 62 3.36 -12.74 -6.29
CA CYS A 62 4.02 -12.53 -7.57
C CYS A 62 3.50 -13.47 -8.68
N ASP A 63 2.68 -14.48 -8.35
CA ASP A 63 2.19 -15.47 -9.31
C ASP A 63 0.91 -15.01 -10.00
N TYR A 64 -0.05 -14.54 -9.21
CA TYR A 64 -1.39 -14.19 -9.67
C TYR A 64 -1.71 -12.70 -9.48
N GLY A 65 -0.88 -11.97 -8.72
CA GLY A 65 -1.12 -10.56 -8.39
C GLY A 65 -2.37 -10.37 -7.52
N LEU A 66 -2.72 -11.37 -6.69
CA LEU A 66 -3.83 -11.30 -5.74
C LEU A 66 -3.37 -10.64 -4.44
N ILE A 67 -4.22 -9.84 -3.85
CA ILE A 67 -3.98 -9.24 -2.53
C ILE A 67 -4.26 -10.29 -1.46
N TRP A 68 -3.24 -10.65 -0.69
CA TRP A 68 -3.33 -11.64 0.40
C TRP A 68 -3.53 -11.01 1.76
N GLU A 69 -2.96 -9.83 1.95
CA GLU A 69 -3.01 -9.15 3.23
C GLU A 69 -3.05 -7.64 3.01
N LEU A 70 -3.75 -6.95 3.89
CA LEU A 70 -3.96 -5.53 3.81
C LEU A 70 -4.00 -4.91 5.21
N GLN A 71 -3.27 -3.80 5.39
CA GLN A 71 -3.28 -3.03 6.63
C GLN A 71 -3.49 -1.55 6.31
N THR A 72 -4.24 -0.86 7.16
CA THR A 72 -4.45 0.59 7.05
C THR A 72 -3.79 1.31 8.21
N SER A 73 -3.12 2.40 7.91
CA SER A 73 -2.45 3.24 8.90
C SER A 73 -2.75 4.73 8.67
N THR A 74 -2.28 5.55 9.58
CA THR A 74 -2.27 7.01 9.38
C THR A 74 -1.32 7.38 8.24
N ALA A 75 -1.59 8.50 7.55
CA ALA A 75 -0.76 8.95 6.43
C ALA A 75 0.68 9.32 6.83
N SER A 76 0.88 9.74 8.07
CA SER A 76 2.20 10.12 8.61
C SER A 76 3.11 8.93 8.92
N LEU A 77 2.55 7.73 9.10
CA LEU A 77 3.34 6.54 9.35
C LEU A 77 4.24 6.23 8.15
N HIS A 78 5.53 6.00 8.38
CA HIS A 78 6.44 5.65 7.29
C HIS A 78 6.18 4.21 6.82
N ASP A 79 6.25 3.97 5.50
CA ASP A 79 5.89 2.67 4.90
C ASP A 79 6.73 1.52 5.46
N SER A 80 8.00 1.78 5.78
CA SER A 80 8.93 0.81 6.37
C SER A 80 8.58 0.35 7.79
N GLN A 81 7.66 1.03 8.48
CA GLN A 81 7.21 0.63 9.83
C GLN A 81 6.11 -0.43 9.80
N VAL A 82 5.60 -0.76 8.62
CA VAL A 82 4.62 -1.83 8.45
C VAL A 82 5.29 -2.98 7.71
N ASP A 83 5.33 -4.15 8.33
CA ASP A 83 5.81 -5.38 7.72
C ASP A 83 4.68 -6.40 7.65
N LEU A 84 4.29 -6.77 6.44
CA LEU A 84 3.28 -7.80 6.14
C LEU A 84 3.92 -9.11 5.69
N SER A 85 5.25 -9.22 5.74
CA SER A 85 5.96 -10.41 5.32
C SER A 85 5.86 -11.54 6.36
N LYS A 86 6.06 -12.78 5.92
CA LYS A 86 6.06 -13.98 6.77
C LYS A 86 7.35 -14.75 6.58
N GLU A 87 7.74 -15.50 7.59
CA GLU A 87 8.89 -16.40 7.50
C GLU A 87 8.75 -17.39 6.34
N GLY A 88 9.85 -17.65 5.66
CA GLY A 88 9.90 -18.56 4.51
C GLY A 88 9.46 -17.96 3.16
N GLU A 89 8.92 -16.74 3.14
CA GLU A 89 8.59 -16.02 1.90
C GLU A 89 9.79 -15.19 1.40
N VAL A 90 9.77 -14.78 0.14
CA VAL A 90 10.61 -13.71 -0.39
C VAL A 90 9.74 -12.47 -0.55
N VAL A 91 10.11 -11.34 0.06
CA VAL A 91 9.37 -10.09 -0.07
C VAL A 91 10.11 -9.07 -0.91
N TYR A 92 9.48 -8.62 -1.99
CA TYR A 92 9.98 -7.58 -2.91
C TYR A 92 9.43 -6.22 -2.48
N ARG A 93 10.33 -5.30 -2.08
CA ARG A 93 9.97 -3.95 -1.59
C ARG A 93 10.74 -2.87 -2.33
N ASP A 94 10.21 -1.67 -2.34
CA ASP A 94 10.88 -0.53 -2.97
C ASP A 94 12.00 0.07 -2.09
N LYS A 95 12.62 1.14 -2.58
CA LYS A 95 13.68 1.88 -1.87
C LYS A 95 13.20 2.56 -0.59
N GLY A 96 11.88 2.80 -0.44
CA GLY A 96 11.29 3.39 0.75
C GLY A 96 11.39 2.49 1.98
N TYR A 97 11.51 1.18 1.78
CA TYR A 97 11.70 0.19 2.85
C TYR A 97 13.17 -0.09 3.19
N PHE A 98 14.11 0.57 2.52
CA PHE A 98 15.54 0.33 2.74
C PHE A 98 15.94 0.65 4.19
N GLY A 99 16.74 -0.26 4.78
CA GLY A 99 17.24 -0.13 6.15
C GLY A 99 16.37 -0.81 7.22
N VAL A 100 15.19 -1.34 6.84
CA VAL A 100 14.33 -2.12 7.75
C VAL A 100 14.29 -3.56 7.28
N LYS A 101 14.73 -4.48 8.14
CA LYS A 101 14.78 -5.92 7.86
C LYS A 101 13.37 -6.51 8.01
N PRO A 102 12.82 -7.21 6.99
CA PRO A 102 11.56 -7.92 7.08
C PRO A 102 11.71 -9.26 7.84
N LEU A 103 10.58 -9.86 8.19
CA LEU A 103 10.54 -11.24 8.69
C LEU A 103 10.89 -12.25 7.58
N ALA A 104 10.53 -11.95 6.34
CA ALA A 104 10.81 -12.75 5.15
C ALA A 104 12.26 -12.60 4.65
N PHE A 105 12.61 -13.36 3.61
CA PHE A 105 13.84 -13.12 2.85
C PHE A 105 13.77 -11.77 2.13
N ASP A 106 14.74 -10.91 2.43
CA ASP A 106 14.74 -9.49 2.01
C ASP A 106 15.13 -9.29 0.55
N ALA A 107 14.16 -8.94 -0.27
CA ALA A 107 14.35 -8.46 -1.63
C ALA A 107 14.00 -6.95 -1.77
N THR A 108 14.38 -6.14 -0.78
CA THR A 108 14.22 -4.67 -0.82
C THR A 108 15.24 -4.04 -1.77
N MET A 109 14.80 -3.07 -2.56
CA MET A 109 15.68 -2.29 -3.43
C MET A 109 16.64 -1.43 -2.60
N LYS A 110 17.92 -1.45 -2.94
CA LYS A 110 18.92 -0.60 -2.31
C LYS A 110 18.86 0.83 -2.86
N ARG A 111 19.18 1.80 -2.01
CA ARG A 111 19.29 3.22 -2.38
C ARG A 111 20.68 3.76 -2.10
N ASN A 112 21.05 4.84 -2.76
CA ASN A 112 22.25 5.60 -2.40
C ASN A 112 22.11 6.13 -0.97
N VAL A 113 23.18 5.97 -0.20
CA VAL A 113 23.34 6.59 1.11
C VAL A 113 24.50 7.58 1.02
N ARG A 114 24.50 8.61 1.85
CA ARG A 114 25.57 9.61 1.86
C ARG A 114 26.93 8.91 1.98
N ASN A 115 27.84 9.24 1.08
CA ASN A 115 29.19 8.65 0.94
C ASN A 115 29.24 7.13 0.58
N HIS A 116 28.11 6.49 0.29
CA HIS A 116 28.03 5.10 -0.13
C HIS A 116 27.10 4.97 -1.35
N PRO A 117 27.60 5.29 -2.56
CA PRO A 117 26.82 5.08 -3.78
C PRO A 117 26.60 3.58 -4.03
N ILE A 118 25.48 3.22 -4.63
CA ILE A 118 25.22 1.82 -5.00
C ILE A 118 26.12 1.40 -6.17
N GLY A 119 26.73 0.21 -6.04
CA GLY A 119 27.52 -0.41 -7.08
C GLY A 119 26.68 -0.95 -8.24
N ILE A 120 27.38 -1.33 -9.34
CA ILE A 120 26.74 -1.86 -10.55
C ILE A 120 25.90 -3.13 -10.27
N TRP A 121 26.35 -3.99 -9.38
CA TRP A 121 25.62 -5.18 -8.97
C TRP A 121 24.32 -4.86 -8.26
N ASP A 122 24.30 -3.83 -7.42
CA ASP A 122 23.09 -3.37 -6.74
C ASP A 122 22.11 -2.70 -7.72
N ILE A 123 22.61 -2.00 -8.73
CA ILE A 123 21.79 -1.45 -9.82
C ILE A 123 21.12 -2.59 -10.60
N LEU A 124 21.85 -3.63 -10.97
CA LEU A 124 21.32 -4.79 -11.68
C LEU A 124 20.32 -5.57 -10.82
N ARG A 125 20.63 -5.75 -9.53
CA ARG A 125 19.71 -6.34 -8.55
C ARG A 125 18.42 -5.53 -8.45
N ASN A 126 18.50 -4.22 -8.30
CA ASN A 126 17.34 -3.33 -8.24
C ASN A 126 16.47 -3.42 -9.50
N LYS A 127 17.09 -3.51 -10.69
CA LYS A 127 16.37 -3.70 -11.96
C LYS A 127 15.56 -5.01 -11.98
N ARG A 128 16.12 -6.10 -11.45
CA ARG A 128 15.42 -7.40 -11.32
C ARG A 128 14.24 -7.29 -10.34
N ILE A 129 14.45 -6.68 -9.19
CA ILE A 129 13.41 -6.46 -8.17
C ILE A 129 12.30 -5.57 -8.74
N SER A 130 12.63 -4.47 -9.41
CA SER A 130 11.66 -3.57 -10.04
C SER A 130 10.74 -4.30 -11.02
N ARG A 131 11.30 -5.19 -11.85
CA ARG A 131 10.50 -6.02 -12.78
C ARG A 131 9.53 -6.94 -12.04
N LYS A 132 9.95 -7.52 -10.90
CA LYS A 132 9.07 -8.37 -10.06
C LYS A 132 7.97 -7.57 -9.40
N ARG A 133 8.24 -6.32 -9.02
CA ARG A 133 7.28 -5.43 -8.34
C ARG A 133 6.30 -4.74 -9.29
N SER A 134 6.65 -4.60 -10.57
CA SER A 134 5.82 -3.87 -11.55
C SER A 134 4.33 -4.30 -11.55
N PRO A 135 3.97 -5.59 -11.43
CA PRO A 135 2.56 -5.99 -11.34
C PRO A 135 1.82 -5.44 -10.11
N GLY A 136 2.52 -5.13 -9.01
CA GLY A 136 1.92 -4.65 -7.76
C GLY A 136 1.30 -3.25 -7.84
N GLU A 137 1.57 -2.48 -8.90
CA GLU A 137 0.90 -1.20 -9.12
C GLU A 137 -0.55 -1.37 -9.63
N ARG A 138 -0.86 -2.50 -10.27
CA ARG A 138 -2.16 -2.77 -10.88
C ARG A 138 -3.32 -2.81 -9.88
N PRO A 139 -3.24 -3.53 -8.74
CA PRO A 139 -4.31 -3.53 -7.74
C PRO A 139 -4.68 -2.13 -7.28
N TYR A 140 -3.70 -1.30 -6.96
CA TYR A 140 -3.95 0.08 -6.54
C TYR A 140 -4.58 0.95 -7.62
N ALA A 141 -4.16 0.79 -8.87
CA ALA A 141 -4.78 1.48 -9.98
C ALA A 141 -6.27 1.13 -10.08
N VAL A 142 -6.61 -0.17 -10.06
CA VAL A 142 -8.00 -0.64 -10.13
C VAL A 142 -8.82 -0.16 -8.92
N ILE A 143 -8.30 -0.35 -7.69
CA ILE A 143 -8.98 0.07 -6.46
C ILE A 143 -9.28 1.57 -6.49
N LYS A 144 -8.35 2.39 -6.94
CA LYS A 144 -8.52 3.85 -6.97
C LYS A 144 -9.43 4.33 -8.10
N THR A 145 -9.30 3.78 -9.29
CA THR A 145 -10.02 4.28 -10.48
C THR A 145 -11.35 3.58 -10.69
N VAL A 146 -11.37 2.24 -10.70
CA VAL A 146 -12.58 1.45 -10.97
C VAL A 146 -13.50 1.45 -9.75
N PHE A 147 -12.96 1.14 -8.57
CA PHE A 147 -13.76 1.09 -7.32
C PHE A 147 -13.85 2.44 -6.61
N LYS A 148 -13.38 3.53 -7.24
CA LYS A 148 -13.47 4.91 -6.73
C LYS A 148 -12.99 5.09 -5.29
N SER A 149 -11.98 4.31 -4.89
CA SER A 149 -11.47 4.31 -3.51
C SER A 149 -10.21 5.17 -3.31
N ALA A 150 -9.91 6.08 -4.24
CA ALA A 150 -8.81 7.05 -4.09
C ALA A 150 -9.08 8.08 -2.98
N HIS A 151 -10.36 8.33 -2.69
CA HIS A 151 -10.82 9.24 -1.65
C HIS A 151 -11.79 8.52 -0.72
N THR A 152 -11.77 8.89 0.55
CA THR A 152 -12.67 8.31 1.56
C THR A 152 -13.38 9.39 2.37
N MET A 153 -14.68 9.16 2.59
CA MET A 153 -15.52 9.99 3.45
C MET A 153 -15.68 9.40 4.86
N VAL A 154 -15.21 8.16 5.07
CA VAL A 154 -15.24 7.55 6.42
C VAL A 154 -14.07 8.05 7.26
N THR A 155 -14.28 8.17 8.56
CA THR A 155 -13.49 9.04 9.43
C THR A 155 -12.56 8.29 10.38
N THR A 156 -12.62 6.95 10.46
CA THR A 156 -11.77 6.16 11.35
C THR A 156 -10.93 5.16 10.58
N ILE A 157 -9.74 4.81 11.09
CA ILE A 157 -8.85 3.80 10.50
C ILE A 157 -9.60 2.48 10.29
N ALA A 158 -10.37 2.03 11.29
CA ALA A 158 -11.13 0.79 11.19
C ALA A 158 -12.15 0.80 10.03
N ARG A 159 -12.88 1.91 9.84
CA ARG A 159 -13.83 2.04 8.73
C ARG A 159 -13.15 2.15 7.37
N VAL A 160 -12.02 2.87 7.31
CA VAL A 160 -11.22 2.93 6.08
C VAL A 160 -10.67 1.55 5.75
N HIS A 161 -10.17 0.83 6.75
CA HIS A 161 -9.68 -0.55 6.59
C HIS A 161 -10.78 -1.48 6.04
N ALA A 162 -11.97 -1.46 6.64
CA ALA A 162 -13.11 -2.25 6.13
C ALA A 162 -13.44 -1.91 4.67
N LYS A 163 -13.51 -0.61 4.32
CA LYS A 163 -13.72 -0.18 2.93
C LYS A 163 -12.64 -0.73 1.99
N MET A 164 -11.37 -0.70 2.41
CA MET A 164 -10.26 -1.19 1.59
C MET A 164 -10.26 -2.72 1.47
N ILE A 165 -10.67 -3.44 2.51
CA ILE A 165 -10.86 -4.90 2.43
C ILE A 165 -11.91 -5.24 1.37
N PHE A 166 -13.07 -4.57 1.36
CA PHE A 166 -14.09 -4.81 0.33
C PHE A 166 -13.57 -4.50 -1.08
N ALA A 167 -12.81 -3.43 -1.26
CA ALA A 167 -12.19 -3.10 -2.54
C ALA A 167 -11.16 -4.15 -2.98
N ALA A 168 -10.33 -4.66 -2.07
CA ALA A 168 -9.36 -5.72 -2.32
C ALA A 168 -10.04 -7.05 -2.66
N MET A 169 -11.10 -7.42 -1.94
CA MET A 169 -11.91 -8.60 -2.25
C MET A 169 -12.52 -8.51 -3.64
N SER A 170 -13.11 -7.36 -3.98
CA SER A 170 -13.68 -7.12 -5.31
C SER A 170 -12.62 -7.24 -6.41
N PHE A 171 -11.43 -6.69 -6.19
CA PHE A 171 -10.29 -6.84 -7.09
C PHE A 171 -9.91 -8.32 -7.26
N ASN A 172 -9.75 -9.06 -6.17
CA ASN A 172 -9.40 -10.47 -6.21
C ASN A 172 -10.47 -11.31 -6.95
N ILE A 173 -11.75 -11.04 -6.70
CA ILE A 173 -12.87 -11.73 -7.40
C ILE A 173 -12.79 -11.48 -8.92
N CYS A 174 -12.54 -10.24 -9.34
CA CYS A 174 -12.37 -9.90 -10.75
C CYS A 174 -11.18 -10.66 -11.37
N CYS A 175 -10.04 -10.73 -10.66
CA CYS A 175 -8.88 -11.48 -11.12
C CYS A 175 -9.16 -12.98 -11.23
N ILE A 176 -9.75 -13.59 -10.21
CA ILE A 176 -10.11 -15.02 -10.21
C ILE A 176 -11.10 -15.35 -11.34
N ARG A 177 -12.10 -14.50 -11.57
CA ARG A 177 -13.03 -14.66 -12.71
C ARG A 177 -12.27 -14.66 -14.04
N THR A 178 -11.33 -13.72 -14.22
CA THR A 178 -10.50 -13.65 -15.43
C THR A 178 -9.64 -14.90 -15.58
N PHE A 179 -9.00 -15.38 -14.52
CA PHE A 179 -8.17 -16.59 -14.56
C PHE A 179 -8.98 -17.83 -14.92
N LYS A 180 -10.19 -17.99 -14.37
CA LYS A 180 -11.11 -19.07 -14.76
C LYS A 180 -11.50 -18.99 -16.24
N HIS A 181 -11.84 -17.78 -16.72
CA HIS A 181 -12.18 -17.58 -18.13
C HIS A 181 -11.02 -17.93 -19.07
N LEU A 182 -9.79 -17.57 -18.67
CA LEU A 182 -8.57 -17.88 -19.43
C LEU A 182 -8.03 -19.29 -19.18
N LYS A 183 -8.71 -20.12 -18.37
CA LYS A 183 -8.28 -21.49 -17.98
C LYS A 183 -6.87 -21.52 -17.37
N VAL A 184 -6.52 -20.51 -16.60
CA VAL A 184 -5.24 -20.42 -15.87
C VAL A 184 -5.32 -21.16 -14.54
N ILE A 185 -6.51 -21.26 -13.97
CA ILE A 185 -6.87 -21.97 -12.73
C ILE A 185 -8.19 -22.72 -12.88
#